data_fdea87ae6f7354bf193bb006ac845747
#
_entry.id   fdea87ae6f7354bf193bb006ac845747
#
_cell.length_a   1.000
_cell.length_b   1.000
_cell.length_c   1.000
_cell.angle_alpha   90.00
_cell.angle_beta   90.00
_cell.angle_gamma   90.00
#
_symmetry.space_group_name_H-M   'P 1'
#
loop_
_entity.id
_entity.type
_entity.pdbx_description
1 polymer ?
#
loop_
_entity_poly.entity_id
_entity_poly.type
_entity_poly.pdbx_seq_one_letter_code
_entity_poly.pdbx_strand_id
1 'polypeptide(L)'
;MTDSQSKPQPPATPDALIVEVAKVLQRLGRNDLAERTSVAAGRLRRPSTIVCVVGEFKQGKSSLINAMLSHDVCPVDDDLATSAITLVRHGDQPSATVRLRPDADGNARQPVAVPIGDVHEWVSEIGNPGNGKGVDRVEISVPSPLLQQGLVVVDTPGMGGLGAGHAAATLGFLPFADGLVFCSDASAELSAPEVEFLRRATELCPTVLFVQTKIDLYPNWQRIMEINRGHLDRMGITIPMVPVSSALRHLALQHKDRDLNDRSRLPEVVQHLSTDVVAPAKATATRRSVSDTLAVIGQVVAGLSAEKTMLADASRTAESIAALNQAKERLEHLRGPGAKWNVLVGDRVADLSNNVNYQFRATSRNISRMMDERIELLKKGDEWDELTRYIQTVVADAVTQAFVDLEQGRNAVREEVVELLQEEHLDIADATPIGSGFDVSDKIGRAHV
;
A
#
# COMPACT_ATOMS: atom_id res chain seq x y z
N MET A 1 58.55 -6.70 9.32
CA MET A 1 57.38 -6.95 8.46
C MET A 1 56.17 -6.61 9.29
N THR A 2 55.70 -5.38 9.17
CA THR A 2 54.52 -4.87 9.91
C THR A 2 53.31 -5.11 9.04
N ASP A 3 52.51 -6.04 9.52
CA ASP A 3 51.20 -6.40 8.94
C ASP A 3 50.24 -5.20 9.11
N SER A 4 50.08 -4.41 8.06
CA SER A 4 49.11 -3.32 8.01
C SER A 4 47.73 -3.92 7.79
N GLN A 5 47.04 -4.28 8.88
CA GLN A 5 45.63 -4.54 8.86
C GLN A 5 44.88 -3.30 8.33
N SER A 6 44.47 -3.34 7.06
CA SER A 6 43.58 -2.35 6.48
C SER A 6 42.33 -2.25 7.32
N LYS A 7 42.05 -1.08 7.90
CA LYS A 7 40.76 -0.81 8.54
C LYS A 7 39.67 -1.09 7.53
N PRO A 8 38.66 -1.89 7.90
CA PRO A 8 37.53 -2.13 7.01
C PRO A 8 36.90 -0.81 6.60
N GLN A 9 36.77 -0.57 5.31
CA GLN A 9 36.04 0.57 4.80
C GLN A 9 34.58 0.50 5.34
N PRO A 10 34.03 1.61 5.83
CA PRO A 10 32.65 1.59 6.32
C PRO A 10 31.70 1.19 5.19
N PRO A 11 30.66 0.41 5.47
CA PRO A 11 29.69 -0.01 4.46
C PRO A 11 29.03 1.21 3.82
N ALA A 12 28.97 1.22 2.47
CA ALA A 12 28.56 2.38 1.70
C ALA A 12 27.02 2.67 1.75
N THR A 13 26.20 1.76 2.30
CA THR A 13 24.75 1.89 2.32
C THR A 13 24.17 1.68 3.73
N PRO A 14 23.04 2.34 4.05
CA PRO A 14 22.40 2.20 5.37
C PRO A 14 22.05 0.74 5.73
N ASP A 15 21.57 -0.06 4.79
CA ASP A 15 21.23 -1.46 5.02
C ASP A 15 22.47 -2.31 5.34
N ALA A 16 23.58 -2.08 4.66
CA ALA A 16 24.86 -2.76 4.94
C ALA A 16 25.37 -2.41 6.34
N LEU A 17 25.25 -1.13 6.77
CA LEU A 17 25.62 -0.69 8.10
C LEU A 17 24.76 -1.38 9.17
N ILE A 18 23.45 -1.43 8.98
CA ILE A 18 22.53 -2.07 9.91
C ILE A 18 22.82 -3.59 10.02
N VAL A 19 23.19 -4.24 8.93
CA VAL A 19 23.62 -5.66 8.95
C VAL A 19 24.90 -5.85 9.75
N GLU A 20 25.87 -4.94 9.62
CA GLU A 20 27.10 -5.02 10.46
C GLU A 20 26.78 -4.83 11.94
N VAL A 21 25.85 -3.93 12.30
CA VAL A 21 25.37 -3.79 13.67
C VAL A 21 24.75 -5.11 14.17
N ALA A 22 23.92 -5.77 13.37
CA ALA A 22 23.34 -7.06 13.73
C ALA A 22 24.40 -8.14 14.01
N LYS A 23 25.47 -8.19 13.19
CA LYS A 23 26.59 -9.12 13.42
C LYS A 23 27.36 -8.81 14.74
N VAL A 24 27.55 -7.54 15.06
CA VAL A 24 28.18 -7.14 16.33
C VAL A 24 27.31 -7.59 17.50
N LEU A 25 25.99 -7.40 17.43
CA LEU A 25 25.04 -7.83 18.45
C LEU A 25 25.07 -9.35 18.67
N GLN A 26 25.18 -10.14 17.60
CA GLN A 26 25.35 -11.59 17.70
C GLN A 26 26.63 -11.97 18.44
N ARG A 27 27.76 -11.29 18.14
CA ARG A 27 29.05 -11.51 18.85
C ARG A 27 28.97 -11.16 20.34
N LEU A 28 28.11 -10.19 20.70
CA LEU A 28 27.84 -9.82 22.09
C LEU A 28 26.82 -10.73 22.79
N GLY A 29 26.34 -11.79 22.12
CA GLY A 29 25.35 -12.71 22.64
C GLY A 29 23.92 -12.14 22.69
N ARG A 30 23.69 -10.95 22.12
CA ARG A 30 22.39 -10.27 22.10
C ARG A 30 21.58 -10.66 20.84
N ASN A 31 21.24 -11.95 20.75
CA ASN A 31 20.48 -12.49 19.60
C ASN A 31 19.10 -11.87 19.45
N ASP A 32 18.45 -11.51 20.55
CA ASP A 32 17.19 -10.79 20.60
C ASP A 32 17.24 -9.45 19.83
N LEU A 33 18.28 -8.66 20.09
CA LEU A 33 18.50 -7.36 19.45
C LEU A 33 19.04 -7.50 18.02
N ALA A 34 19.83 -8.54 17.75
CA ALA A 34 20.33 -8.84 16.41
C ALA A 34 19.18 -9.20 15.47
N GLU A 35 18.19 -9.95 15.92
CA GLU A 35 17.00 -10.28 15.14
C GLU A 35 16.18 -9.03 14.81
N ARG A 36 15.91 -8.16 15.81
CA ARG A 36 15.23 -6.86 15.58
C ARG A 36 15.97 -6.02 14.55
N THR A 37 17.30 -5.93 14.65
CA THR A 37 18.13 -5.17 13.71
C THR A 37 18.11 -5.79 12.31
N SER A 38 18.10 -7.11 12.21
CA SER A 38 17.97 -7.82 10.95
C SER A 38 16.62 -7.57 10.26
N VAL A 39 15.54 -7.49 11.03
CA VAL A 39 14.21 -7.08 10.52
C VAL A 39 14.25 -5.66 9.97
N ALA A 40 14.91 -4.73 10.68
CA ALA A 40 15.07 -3.35 10.21
C ALA A 40 15.88 -3.27 8.89
N ALA A 41 16.95 -4.06 8.75
CA ALA A 41 17.70 -4.19 7.49
C ALA A 41 16.84 -4.80 6.37
N GLY A 42 16.01 -5.79 6.69
CA GLY A 42 15.09 -6.43 5.75
C GLY A 42 14.06 -5.45 5.17
N ARG A 43 13.56 -4.51 5.97
CA ARG A 43 12.65 -3.43 5.50
C ARG A 43 13.30 -2.55 4.44
N LEU A 44 14.60 -2.28 4.53
CA LEU A 44 15.33 -1.48 3.54
C LEU A 44 15.59 -2.22 2.23
N ARG A 45 15.73 -3.55 2.30
CA ARG A 45 15.98 -4.39 1.12
C ARG A 45 14.73 -4.73 0.34
N ARG A 46 13.55 -4.60 0.97
CA ARG A 46 12.24 -4.85 0.37
C ARG A 46 11.35 -3.62 0.53
N PRO A 47 11.75 -2.45 0.04
CA PRO A 47 10.82 -1.34 -0.01
C PRO A 47 9.75 -1.73 -1.04
N SER A 48 8.55 -1.99 -0.61
CA SER A 48 7.41 -2.11 -1.49
C SER A 48 6.60 -0.82 -1.38
N THR A 49 6.87 0.12 -2.28
CA THR A 49 6.04 1.29 -2.48
C THR A 49 4.91 0.89 -3.41
N ILE A 50 3.69 0.91 -2.94
CA ILE A 50 2.52 0.43 -3.68
C ILE A 50 1.86 1.61 -4.38
N VAL A 51 1.72 1.53 -5.70
CA VAL A 51 0.96 2.48 -6.52
C VAL A 51 -0.18 1.76 -7.21
N CYS A 52 -1.41 2.20 -6.93
CA CYS A 52 -2.60 1.73 -7.60
C CYS A 52 -2.85 2.53 -8.87
N VAL A 53 -3.19 1.87 -9.98
CA VAL A 53 -3.67 2.50 -11.20
C VAL A 53 -5.16 2.22 -11.33
N VAL A 54 -5.96 3.29 -11.31
CA VAL A 54 -7.42 3.21 -11.29
C VAL A 54 -8.03 4.09 -12.37
N GLY A 55 -9.29 3.89 -12.69
CA GLY A 55 -10.06 4.63 -13.68
C GLY A 55 -11.15 3.74 -14.27
N GLU A 56 -12.06 4.30 -15.04
CA GLU A 56 -13.14 3.55 -15.67
C GLU A 56 -12.62 2.55 -16.73
N PHE A 57 -13.51 1.72 -17.21
CA PHE A 57 -13.22 0.80 -18.30
C PHE A 57 -12.81 1.59 -19.57
N LYS A 58 -11.83 1.09 -20.31
CA LYS A 58 -11.26 1.74 -21.52
C LYS A 58 -10.54 3.08 -21.31
N GLN A 59 -10.28 3.50 -20.10
CA GLN A 59 -9.54 4.75 -19.81
C GLN A 59 -8.01 4.61 -19.99
N GLY A 60 -7.51 3.50 -20.51
CA GLY A 60 -6.10 3.31 -20.85
C GLY A 60 -5.18 2.93 -19.70
N LYS A 61 -5.69 2.38 -18.59
CA LYS A 61 -4.90 1.95 -17.41
C LYS A 61 -3.79 0.96 -17.78
N SER A 62 -4.16 -0.19 -18.35
CA SER A 62 -3.21 -1.25 -18.72
C SER A 62 -2.19 -0.77 -19.76
N SER A 63 -2.63 0.03 -20.75
CA SER A 63 -1.72 0.67 -21.72
C SER A 63 -0.75 1.64 -21.06
N LEU A 64 -1.19 2.40 -20.05
CA LEU A 64 -0.34 3.29 -19.27
C LEU A 64 0.72 2.49 -18.49
N ILE A 65 0.32 1.40 -17.81
CA ILE A 65 1.23 0.54 -17.07
C ILE A 65 2.29 -0.05 -18.01
N ASN A 66 1.89 -0.63 -19.14
CA ASN A 66 2.81 -1.18 -20.12
C ASN A 66 3.79 -0.12 -20.64
N ALA A 67 3.29 1.08 -20.94
CA ALA A 67 4.10 2.20 -21.42
C ALA A 67 5.10 2.71 -20.35
N MET A 68 4.70 2.80 -19.08
CA MET A 68 5.59 3.18 -17.97
C MET A 68 6.71 2.15 -17.75
N LEU A 69 6.35 0.88 -17.81
CA LEU A 69 7.28 -0.23 -17.54
C LEU A 69 8.12 -0.59 -18.76
N SER A 70 7.75 -0.14 -19.96
CA SER A 70 8.34 -0.54 -21.26
C SER A 70 8.26 -2.06 -21.49
N HIS A 71 7.22 -2.71 -20.97
CA HIS A 71 6.94 -4.13 -21.08
C HIS A 71 5.42 -4.34 -21.22
N ASP A 72 5.05 -5.27 -22.09
CA ASP A 72 3.64 -5.67 -22.26
C ASP A 72 3.28 -6.73 -21.20
N VAL A 73 2.90 -6.26 -20.03
CA VAL A 73 2.59 -7.10 -18.85
C VAL A 73 1.10 -7.16 -18.54
N CYS A 74 0.37 -6.10 -18.83
CA CYS A 74 -1.07 -6.04 -18.66
C CYS A 74 -1.76 -6.24 -20.00
N PRO A 75 -2.80 -7.10 -20.10
CA PRO A 75 -3.55 -7.24 -21.33
C PRO A 75 -4.16 -5.91 -21.77
N VAL A 76 -3.96 -5.57 -23.04
CA VAL A 76 -4.52 -4.37 -23.67
C VAL A 76 -5.35 -4.84 -24.84
N ASP A 77 -6.65 -4.93 -24.66
CA ASP A 77 -7.58 -5.22 -25.73
C ASP A 77 -8.88 -4.42 -25.50
N ASP A 78 -9.50 -3.94 -26.57
CA ASP A 78 -10.68 -3.09 -26.48
C ASP A 78 -11.91 -3.80 -25.88
N ASP A 79 -11.90 -5.13 -25.83
CA ASP A 79 -12.99 -5.95 -25.30
C ASP A 79 -12.65 -6.68 -23.98
N LEU A 80 -11.45 -6.46 -23.42
CA LEU A 80 -10.99 -7.14 -22.21
C LEU A 80 -11.09 -6.25 -20.98
N ALA A 81 -12.16 -6.41 -20.19
CA ALA A 81 -12.20 -5.89 -18.82
C ALA A 81 -11.33 -6.74 -17.90
N THR A 82 -10.56 -6.11 -17.03
CA THR A 82 -9.76 -6.81 -15.98
C THR A 82 -10.70 -7.30 -14.89
N SER A 83 -10.72 -8.59 -14.61
CA SER A 83 -11.59 -9.23 -13.60
C SER A 83 -10.86 -9.57 -12.29
N ALA A 84 -9.52 -9.49 -12.26
CA ALA A 84 -8.69 -9.77 -11.10
C ALA A 84 -7.55 -8.77 -10.98
N ILE A 85 -7.08 -8.54 -9.75
CA ILE A 85 -5.96 -7.63 -9.46
C ILE A 85 -4.66 -8.18 -10.03
N THR A 86 -3.89 -7.33 -10.71
CA THR A 86 -2.55 -7.66 -11.19
C THR A 86 -1.51 -6.81 -10.47
N LEU A 87 -0.54 -7.48 -9.84
CA LEU A 87 0.60 -6.87 -9.17
C LEU A 87 1.84 -6.98 -10.05
N VAL A 88 2.44 -5.86 -10.40
CA VAL A 88 3.68 -5.84 -11.19
C VAL A 88 4.82 -5.33 -10.33
N ARG A 89 5.88 -6.14 -10.20
CA ARG A 89 7.08 -5.83 -9.39
C ARG A 89 8.36 -6.10 -10.17
N HIS A 90 9.48 -5.68 -9.60
CA HIS A 90 10.80 -5.99 -10.18
C HIS A 90 11.13 -7.48 -10.05
N GLY A 91 11.72 -8.03 -11.10
CA GLY A 91 12.37 -9.33 -11.13
C GLY A 91 13.42 -9.37 -12.23
N ASP A 92 14.50 -10.11 -12.02
CA ASP A 92 15.61 -10.22 -12.98
C ASP A 92 15.18 -10.94 -14.27
N GLN A 93 14.19 -11.81 -14.16
CA GLN A 93 13.60 -12.54 -15.29
C GLN A 93 12.09 -12.33 -15.33
N PRO A 94 11.51 -12.16 -16.53
CA PRO A 94 10.06 -12.09 -16.68
C PRO A 94 9.38 -13.37 -16.19
N SER A 95 8.38 -13.24 -15.31
CA SER A 95 7.59 -14.34 -14.80
C SER A 95 6.21 -13.89 -14.36
N ALA A 96 5.22 -14.78 -14.40
CA ALA A 96 3.88 -14.54 -13.87
C ALA A 96 3.41 -15.72 -13.02
N THR A 97 2.75 -15.43 -11.92
CA THR A 97 2.20 -16.41 -10.99
C THR A 97 0.77 -16.03 -10.63
N VAL A 98 -0.15 -16.93 -10.83
CA VAL A 98 -1.56 -16.77 -10.46
C VAL A 98 -1.75 -17.31 -9.05
N ARG A 99 -2.32 -16.51 -8.17
CA ARG A 99 -2.77 -16.94 -6.84
C ARG A 99 -4.28 -17.10 -6.86
N LEU A 100 -4.73 -18.23 -6.36
CA LEU A 100 -6.14 -18.58 -6.33
C LEU A 100 -6.69 -18.34 -4.92
N ARG A 101 -7.98 -17.99 -4.82
CA ARG A 101 -8.69 -17.92 -3.56
C ARG A 101 -8.66 -19.26 -2.84
N PRO A 102 -8.71 -19.30 -1.50
CA PRO A 102 -8.87 -20.54 -0.76
C PRO A 102 -10.03 -21.37 -1.31
N ASP A 103 -9.98 -22.69 -1.13
CA ASP A 103 -11.07 -23.59 -1.48
C ASP A 103 -12.29 -23.40 -0.53
N ALA A 104 -13.36 -24.14 -0.76
CA ALA A 104 -14.57 -24.07 0.05
C ALA A 104 -14.34 -24.47 1.52
N ASP A 105 -13.27 -25.19 1.82
CA ASP A 105 -12.88 -25.61 3.16
C ASP A 105 -11.89 -24.64 3.81
N GLY A 106 -11.53 -23.53 3.12
CA GLY A 106 -10.61 -22.50 3.61
C GLY A 106 -9.12 -22.84 3.42
N ASN A 107 -8.77 -23.90 2.70
CA ASN A 107 -7.39 -24.29 2.49
C ASN A 107 -6.75 -23.47 1.37
N ALA A 108 -5.50 -23.03 1.56
CA ALA A 108 -4.75 -22.31 0.56
C ALA A 108 -4.47 -23.20 -0.68
N ARG A 109 -4.81 -22.69 -1.86
CA ARG A 109 -4.53 -23.35 -3.14
C ARG A 109 -3.12 -23.05 -3.59
N GLN A 110 -2.48 -24.03 -4.26
CA GLN A 110 -1.13 -23.84 -4.78
C GLN A 110 -1.09 -22.76 -5.87
N PRO A 111 -0.10 -21.86 -5.85
CA PRO A 111 0.10 -20.88 -6.91
C PRO A 111 0.38 -21.55 -8.25
N VAL A 112 -0.12 -20.98 -9.34
CA VAL A 112 0.07 -21.49 -10.71
C VAL A 112 1.03 -20.57 -11.46
N ALA A 113 2.18 -21.09 -11.89
CA ALA A 113 3.08 -20.37 -12.78
C ALA A 113 2.51 -20.38 -14.20
N VAL A 114 2.46 -19.21 -14.85
CA VAL A 114 1.91 -19.05 -16.20
C VAL A 114 2.86 -18.21 -17.05
N PRO A 115 2.93 -18.41 -18.36
CA PRO A 115 3.59 -17.49 -19.27
C PRO A 115 2.93 -16.10 -19.20
N ILE A 116 3.72 -15.01 -19.30
CA ILE A 116 3.18 -13.66 -19.26
C ILE A 116 2.13 -13.43 -20.36
N GLY A 117 2.35 -14.00 -21.56
CA GLY A 117 1.41 -13.92 -22.67
C GLY A 117 0.03 -14.53 -22.38
N ASP A 118 -0.03 -15.50 -21.46
CA ASP A 118 -1.26 -16.23 -21.12
C ASP A 118 -1.98 -15.61 -19.89
N VAL A 119 -1.43 -14.54 -19.31
CA VAL A 119 -2.05 -13.85 -18.15
C VAL A 119 -3.47 -13.40 -18.46
N HIS A 120 -3.73 -12.98 -19.72
CA HIS A 120 -5.06 -12.53 -20.15
C HIS A 120 -6.16 -13.60 -19.94
N GLU A 121 -5.82 -14.89 -20.02
CA GLU A 121 -6.77 -16.00 -19.78
C GLU A 121 -7.22 -16.09 -18.29
N TRP A 122 -6.53 -15.42 -17.41
CA TRP A 122 -6.78 -15.47 -15.97
C TRP A 122 -7.38 -14.18 -15.41
N VAL A 123 -7.06 -13.03 -16.02
CA VAL A 123 -7.45 -11.71 -15.49
C VAL A 123 -8.50 -10.99 -16.33
N SER A 124 -8.84 -11.48 -17.54
CA SER A 124 -9.82 -10.83 -18.40
C SER A 124 -11.21 -11.44 -18.25
N GLU A 125 -12.25 -10.65 -18.51
CA GLU A 125 -13.65 -11.15 -18.54
C GLU A 125 -13.88 -12.20 -19.63
N ILE A 126 -13.13 -12.18 -20.73
CA ILE A 126 -13.22 -13.21 -21.78
C ILE A 126 -12.56 -14.50 -21.33
N GLY A 127 -11.36 -14.43 -20.76
CA GLY A 127 -10.59 -15.61 -20.33
C GLY A 127 -11.07 -16.21 -19.01
N ASN A 128 -11.70 -15.41 -18.16
CA ASN A 128 -12.14 -15.77 -16.79
C ASN A 128 -13.44 -15.03 -16.42
N PRO A 129 -14.55 -15.33 -17.10
CA PRO A 129 -15.83 -14.63 -16.92
C PRO A 129 -16.27 -14.65 -15.45
N GLY A 130 -16.61 -13.46 -14.89
CA GLY A 130 -17.05 -13.33 -13.51
C GLY A 130 -16.06 -13.89 -12.48
N ASN A 131 -14.78 -13.99 -12.84
CA ASN A 131 -13.74 -14.62 -12.05
C ASN A 131 -14.06 -16.08 -11.64
N GLY A 132 -14.67 -16.85 -12.54
CA GLY A 132 -15.08 -18.25 -12.29
C GLY A 132 -13.92 -19.20 -11.93
N LYS A 133 -12.67 -18.87 -12.31
CA LYS A 133 -11.47 -19.63 -11.92
C LYS A 133 -11.05 -19.35 -10.45
N GLY A 134 -11.67 -18.37 -9.78
CA GLY A 134 -11.38 -18.01 -8.40
C GLY A 134 -9.98 -17.42 -8.25
N VAL A 135 -9.57 -16.56 -9.18
CA VAL A 135 -8.29 -15.84 -9.07
C VAL A 135 -8.40 -14.82 -7.95
N ASP A 136 -7.45 -14.87 -7.00
CA ASP A 136 -7.26 -13.84 -6.00
C ASP A 136 -6.48 -12.66 -6.60
N ARG A 137 -5.31 -12.96 -7.16
CA ARG A 137 -4.45 -11.99 -7.83
C ARG A 137 -3.46 -12.65 -8.78
N VAL A 138 -2.89 -11.86 -9.67
CA VAL A 138 -1.73 -12.26 -10.49
C VAL A 138 -0.53 -11.44 -10.10
N GLU A 139 0.59 -12.09 -9.87
CA GLU A 139 1.88 -11.48 -9.55
C GLU A 139 2.80 -11.59 -10.78
N ILE A 140 3.18 -10.46 -11.36
CA ILE A 140 4.08 -10.38 -12.52
C ILE A 140 5.40 -9.77 -12.07
N SER A 141 6.50 -10.37 -12.50
CA SER A 141 7.84 -9.83 -12.27
C SER A 141 8.51 -9.53 -13.61
N VAL A 142 9.07 -8.32 -13.77
CA VAL A 142 9.79 -7.92 -14.99
C VAL A 142 11.00 -7.03 -14.66
N PRO A 143 12.06 -7.04 -15.49
CA PRO A 143 13.22 -6.17 -15.31
C PRO A 143 12.89 -4.75 -15.78
N SER A 144 12.41 -3.90 -14.88
CA SER A 144 12.12 -2.49 -15.16
C SER A 144 12.89 -1.58 -14.18
N PRO A 145 13.59 -0.53 -14.67
CA PRO A 145 14.31 0.42 -13.82
C PRO A 145 13.40 1.15 -12.83
N LEU A 146 12.15 1.40 -13.19
CA LEU A 146 11.17 2.01 -12.31
C LEU A 146 10.81 1.07 -11.14
N LEU A 147 10.56 -0.20 -11.44
CA LEU A 147 10.23 -1.21 -10.43
C LEU A 147 11.46 -1.59 -9.55
N GLN A 148 12.67 -1.49 -10.11
CA GLN A 148 13.92 -1.77 -9.38
C GLN A 148 14.11 -0.83 -8.18
N GLN A 149 13.50 0.35 -8.21
CA GLN A 149 13.49 1.29 -7.10
C GLN A 149 12.62 0.83 -5.91
N GLY A 150 11.93 -0.29 -6.04
CA GLY A 150 11.03 -0.85 -5.02
C GLY A 150 9.55 -0.52 -5.25
N LEU A 151 9.19 0.00 -6.43
CA LEU A 151 7.81 0.24 -6.80
C LEU A 151 7.10 -1.09 -7.12
N VAL A 152 5.88 -1.22 -6.63
CA VAL A 152 4.91 -2.24 -7.03
C VAL A 152 3.72 -1.52 -7.64
N VAL A 153 3.43 -1.82 -8.91
CA VAL A 153 2.27 -1.28 -9.61
C VAL A 153 1.12 -2.26 -9.51
N VAL A 154 -0.04 -1.76 -9.11
CA VAL A 154 -1.27 -2.54 -8.98
C VAL A 154 -2.23 -2.11 -10.08
N ASP A 155 -2.50 -2.99 -11.05
CA ASP A 155 -3.58 -2.82 -12.01
C ASP A 155 -4.88 -3.32 -11.37
N THR A 156 -5.86 -2.44 -11.27
CA THR A 156 -7.15 -2.74 -10.66
C THR A 156 -8.22 -2.96 -11.72
N PRO A 157 -9.24 -3.81 -11.46
CA PRO A 157 -10.43 -3.86 -12.28
C PRO A 157 -11.03 -2.47 -12.46
N GLY A 158 -11.50 -2.16 -13.69
CA GLY A 158 -12.07 -0.83 -14.01
C GLY A 158 -13.30 -0.49 -13.16
N MET A 159 -13.40 0.75 -12.72
CA MET A 159 -14.47 1.23 -11.81
C MET A 159 -15.86 1.30 -12.50
N GLY A 160 -15.92 1.35 -13.82
CA GLY A 160 -17.14 1.64 -14.58
C GLY A 160 -17.78 0.46 -15.30
N GLY A 161 -17.27 -0.78 -15.17
CA GLY A 161 -17.85 -1.97 -15.80
C GLY A 161 -18.73 -2.76 -14.82
N LEU A 162 -20.04 -2.82 -15.02
CA LEU A 162 -21.03 -3.73 -14.41
C LEU A 162 -21.07 -3.84 -12.87
N GLY A 163 -20.33 -3.02 -12.09
CA GLY A 163 -20.45 -3.11 -10.64
C GLY A 163 -19.68 -2.08 -9.85
N ALA A 164 -20.35 -1.21 -9.10
CA ALA A 164 -19.75 -0.38 -8.06
C ALA A 164 -19.01 -1.21 -6.96
N GLY A 165 -19.13 -2.53 -6.98
CA GLY A 165 -18.32 -3.43 -6.15
C GLY A 165 -16.81 -3.30 -6.40
N HIS A 166 -16.39 -3.01 -7.63
CA HIS A 166 -14.97 -2.79 -7.96
C HIS A 166 -14.45 -1.45 -7.43
N ALA A 167 -15.27 -0.40 -7.47
CA ALA A 167 -14.91 0.89 -6.87
C ALA A 167 -14.76 0.77 -5.35
N ALA A 168 -15.65 0.03 -4.68
CA ALA A 168 -15.58 -0.24 -3.25
C ALA A 168 -14.31 -1.03 -2.87
N ALA A 169 -14.00 -2.09 -3.61
CA ALA A 169 -12.79 -2.89 -3.40
C ALA A 169 -11.53 -2.04 -3.58
N THR A 170 -11.50 -1.18 -4.61
CA THR A 170 -10.39 -0.26 -4.86
C THR A 170 -10.24 0.76 -3.74
N LEU A 171 -11.32 1.41 -3.29
CA LEU A 171 -11.29 2.34 -2.17
C LEU A 171 -10.84 1.64 -0.88
N GLY A 172 -11.28 0.41 -0.62
CA GLY A 172 -10.84 -0.39 0.52
C GLY A 172 -9.33 -0.74 0.48
N PHE A 173 -8.72 -0.73 -0.68
CA PHE A 173 -7.28 -0.96 -0.84
C PHE A 173 -6.42 0.31 -0.73
N LEU A 174 -6.97 1.51 -1.03
CA LEU A 174 -6.22 2.76 -1.04
C LEU A 174 -5.49 3.12 0.27
N PRO A 175 -6.00 2.82 1.47
CA PRO A 175 -5.25 3.04 2.71
C PRO A 175 -3.92 2.29 2.81
N PHE A 176 -3.76 1.24 1.99
CA PHE A 176 -2.53 0.45 1.91
C PHE A 176 -1.60 0.89 0.78
N ALA A 177 -2.05 1.79 -0.10
CA ALA A 177 -1.28 2.32 -1.20
C ALA A 177 -0.49 3.57 -0.78
N ASP A 178 0.74 3.69 -1.26
CA ASP A 178 1.57 4.88 -1.07
C ASP A 178 1.28 5.95 -2.13
N GLY A 179 0.67 5.54 -3.25
CA GLY A 179 0.26 6.43 -4.33
C GLY A 179 -0.88 5.88 -5.17
N LEU A 180 -1.62 6.79 -5.78
CA LEU A 180 -2.70 6.50 -6.70
C LEU A 180 -2.47 7.23 -8.01
N VAL A 181 -2.58 6.51 -9.13
CA VAL A 181 -2.66 7.07 -10.48
C VAL A 181 -4.10 6.91 -10.97
N PHE A 182 -4.81 8.02 -11.08
CA PHE A 182 -6.16 8.03 -11.61
C PHE A 182 -6.13 8.33 -13.11
N CYS A 183 -6.62 7.41 -13.93
CA CYS A 183 -6.68 7.51 -15.39
C CYS A 183 -8.07 7.93 -15.84
N SER A 184 -8.13 8.99 -16.66
CA SER A 184 -9.30 9.38 -17.43
C SER A 184 -8.84 9.72 -18.85
N ASP A 185 -9.55 9.30 -19.90
CA ASP A 185 -9.12 9.63 -21.25
C ASP A 185 -9.55 11.04 -21.68
N ALA A 186 -8.95 11.52 -22.75
CA ALA A 186 -9.20 12.88 -23.23
C ALA A 186 -10.49 13.01 -24.07
N SER A 187 -11.36 11.99 -24.10
CA SER A 187 -12.60 12.01 -24.88
C SER A 187 -13.71 12.85 -24.25
N ALA A 188 -13.75 12.91 -22.91
CA ALA A 188 -14.78 13.59 -22.17
C ALA A 188 -14.23 14.19 -20.87
N GLU A 189 -15.02 15.09 -20.26
CA GLU A 189 -14.76 15.60 -18.92
C GLU A 189 -15.09 14.55 -17.86
N LEU A 190 -14.50 14.71 -16.65
CA LEU A 190 -14.80 13.87 -15.51
C LEU A 190 -16.28 13.86 -15.17
N SER A 191 -16.82 12.68 -15.01
CA SER A 191 -18.17 12.47 -14.49
C SER A 191 -18.25 12.81 -12.98
N ALA A 192 -19.44 13.10 -12.47
CA ALA A 192 -19.63 13.36 -11.05
C ALA A 192 -19.19 12.18 -10.15
N PRO A 193 -19.40 10.90 -10.50
CA PRO A 193 -18.85 9.76 -9.75
C PRO A 193 -17.32 9.71 -9.72
N GLU A 194 -16.64 10.08 -10.82
CA GLU A 194 -15.17 10.13 -10.87
C GLU A 194 -14.61 11.23 -9.99
N VAL A 195 -15.21 12.41 -9.97
CA VAL A 195 -14.84 13.53 -9.11
C VAL A 195 -15.02 13.12 -7.63
N GLU A 196 -16.15 12.49 -7.29
CA GLU A 196 -16.41 12.03 -5.92
C GLU A 196 -15.43 10.92 -5.49
N PHE A 197 -15.08 9.99 -6.40
CA PHE A 197 -14.05 9.00 -6.14
C PHE A 197 -12.69 9.67 -5.86
N LEU A 198 -12.28 10.66 -6.67
CA LEU A 198 -11.03 11.40 -6.47
C LEU A 198 -11.03 12.14 -5.13
N ARG A 199 -12.16 12.74 -4.74
CA ARG A 199 -12.30 13.37 -3.42
C ARG A 199 -12.00 12.40 -2.29
N ARG A 200 -12.60 11.22 -2.30
CA ARG A 200 -12.36 10.17 -1.29
C ARG A 200 -10.95 9.61 -1.37
N ALA A 201 -10.43 9.43 -2.58
CA ALA A 201 -9.08 8.92 -2.77
C ALA A 201 -8.03 9.86 -2.16
N THR A 202 -8.22 11.19 -2.24
CA THR A 202 -7.30 12.16 -1.60
C THR A 202 -7.33 12.13 -0.08
N GLU A 203 -8.42 11.64 0.52
CA GLU A 203 -8.52 11.43 1.97
C GLU A 203 -7.81 10.14 2.44
N LEU A 204 -7.76 9.12 1.57
CA LEU A 204 -7.28 7.78 1.90
C LEU A 204 -5.83 7.52 1.45
N CYS A 205 -5.38 8.17 0.39
CA CYS A 205 -4.06 7.94 -0.21
C CYS A 205 -3.19 9.21 -0.12
N PRO A 206 -1.94 9.11 0.37
CA PRO A 206 -1.09 10.28 0.61
C PRO A 206 -0.67 11.02 -0.66
N THR A 207 -0.62 10.33 -1.79
CA THR A 207 -0.22 10.92 -3.09
C THR A 207 -1.17 10.47 -4.18
N VAL A 208 -1.85 11.41 -4.84
CA VAL A 208 -2.77 11.17 -5.96
C VAL A 208 -2.27 11.92 -7.17
N LEU A 209 -2.12 11.22 -8.30
CA LEU A 209 -1.79 11.77 -9.60
C LEU A 209 -2.95 11.53 -10.57
N PHE A 210 -3.46 12.60 -11.18
CA PHE A 210 -4.40 12.48 -12.28
C PHE A 210 -3.64 12.36 -13.61
N VAL A 211 -3.97 11.34 -14.40
CA VAL A 211 -3.39 11.11 -15.72
C VAL A 211 -4.47 11.16 -16.78
N GLN A 212 -4.41 12.17 -17.65
CA GLN A 212 -5.28 12.24 -18.83
C GLN A 212 -4.64 11.46 -19.97
N THR A 213 -5.22 10.32 -20.30
CA THR A 213 -4.69 9.42 -21.33
C THR A 213 -5.19 9.74 -22.73
N LYS A 214 -4.65 9.09 -23.77
CA LYS A 214 -5.07 9.14 -25.18
C LYS A 214 -5.05 10.53 -25.80
N ILE A 215 -4.11 11.41 -25.40
CA ILE A 215 -4.01 12.76 -25.96
C ILE A 215 -3.63 12.78 -27.45
N ASP A 216 -3.14 11.68 -27.98
CA ASP A 216 -2.85 11.47 -29.40
C ASP A 216 -4.12 11.29 -30.23
N LEU A 217 -5.20 10.79 -29.64
CA LEU A 217 -6.47 10.54 -30.32
C LEU A 217 -7.41 11.75 -30.29
N TYR A 218 -7.30 12.61 -29.29
CA TYR A 218 -8.23 13.71 -29.04
C TYR A 218 -7.55 15.07 -29.15
N PRO A 219 -7.69 15.80 -30.27
CA PRO A 219 -7.00 17.09 -30.48
C PRO A 219 -7.32 18.18 -29.45
N ASN A 220 -8.49 18.10 -28.83
CA ASN A 220 -8.98 19.08 -27.85
C ASN A 220 -8.64 18.69 -26.39
N TRP A 221 -7.68 17.81 -26.18
CA TRP A 221 -7.34 17.30 -24.84
C TRP A 221 -6.98 18.42 -23.83
N GLN A 222 -6.39 19.55 -24.28
CA GLN A 222 -6.05 20.68 -23.40
C GLN A 222 -7.31 21.28 -22.79
N ARG A 223 -8.37 21.46 -23.60
CA ARG A 223 -9.64 21.98 -23.10
C ARG A 223 -10.31 21.05 -22.12
N ILE A 224 -10.28 19.75 -22.36
CA ILE A 224 -10.79 18.74 -21.41
C ILE A 224 -9.99 18.79 -20.11
N MET A 225 -8.67 18.93 -20.19
CA MET A 225 -7.81 19.08 -19.02
C MET A 225 -8.16 20.33 -18.19
N GLU A 226 -8.42 21.46 -18.84
CA GLU A 226 -8.83 22.70 -18.17
C GLU A 226 -10.20 22.54 -17.48
N ILE A 227 -11.17 21.90 -18.13
CA ILE A 227 -12.48 21.63 -17.56
C ILE A 227 -12.34 20.72 -16.33
N ASN A 228 -11.58 19.64 -16.46
CA ASN A 228 -11.31 18.70 -15.36
C ASN A 228 -10.65 19.38 -14.18
N ARG A 229 -9.68 20.27 -14.42
CA ARG A 229 -9.08 21.10 -13.35
C ARG A 229 -10.13 21.95 -12.65
N GLY A 230 -11.01 22.59 -13.41
CA GLY A 230 -12.11 23.39 -12.87
C GLY A 230 -13.13 22.56 -12.04
N HIS A 231 -13.35 21.27 -12.38
CA HIS A 231 -14.17 20.39 -11.57
C HIS A 231 -13.50 20.09 -10.23
N LEU A 232 -12.22 19.75 -10.25
CA LEU A 232 -11.43 19.45 -9.05
C LEU A 232 -11.29 20.68 -8.14
N ASP A 233 -10.99 21.85 -8.71
CA ASP A 233 -10.86 23.10 -7.95
C ASP A 233 -12.17 23.47 -7.22
N ARG A 234 -13.33 23.26 -7.86
CA ARG A 234 -14.64 23.50 -7.21
C ARG A 234 -14.89 22.59 -6.01
N MET A 235 -14.29 21.40 -5.99
CA MET A 235 -14.35 20.45 -4.88
C MET A 235 -13.22 20.62 -3.88
N GLY A 236 -12.35 21.62 -4.06
CA GLY A 236 -11.19 21.86 -3.20
C GLY A 236 -10.08 20.81 -3.35
N ILE A 237 -10.06 20.06 -4.47
CA ILE A 237 -9.07 19.00 -4.74
C ILE A 237 -7.92 19.59 -5.54
N THR A 238 -6.73 19.63 -4.93
CA THR A 238 -5.51 20.10 -5.60
C THR A 238 -4.55 18.93 -5.76
N ILE A 239 -4.48 18.38 -6.98
CA ILE A 239 -3.61 17.25 -7.34
C ILE A 239 -2.83 17.55 -8.62
N PRO A 240 -1.63 16.97 -8.82
CA PRO A 240 -0.93 17.01 -10.09
C PRO A 240 -1.75 16.37 -11.21
N MET A 241 -1.68 16.95 -12.40
CA MET A 241 -2.40 16.46 -13.57
C MET A 241 -1.44 16.39 -14.76
N VAL A 242 -1.27 15.21 -15.33
CA VAL A 242 -0.34 14.94 -16.45
C VAL A 242 -1.08 14.35 -17.64
N PRO A 243 -1.09 15.02 -18.81
CA PRO A 243 -1.65 14.44 -20.05
C PRO A 243 -0.60 13.53 -20.70
N VAL A 244 -1.03 12.34 -21.18
CA VAL A 244 -0.11 11.35 -21.75
C VAL A 244 -0.66 10.62 -22.95
N SER A 245 0.26 10.12 -23.79
CA SER A 245 -0.03 9.14 -24.83
C SER A 245 0.81 7.88 -24.69
N SER A 246 0.17 6.79 -24.32
CA SER A 246 0.83 5.48 -24.27
C SER A 246 1.21 4.99 -25.68
N ALA A 247 0.43 5.34 -26.71
CA ALA A 247 0.71 4.98 -28.10
C ALA A 247 1.98 5.66 -28.61
N LEU A 248 2.15 6.98 -28.38
CA LEU A 248 3.38 7.69 -28.72
C LEU A 248 4.59 7.11 -27.98
N ARG A 249 4.44 6.74 -26.71
CA ARG A 249 5.50 6.07 -25.94
C ARG A 249 5.90 4.75 -26.59
N HIS A 250 4.93 3.91 -26.97
CA HIS A 250 5.19 2.63 -27.62
C HIS A 250 5.95 2.82 -28.94
N LEU A 251 5.52 3.75 -29.78
CA LEU A 251 6.22 4.11 -31.02
C LEU A 251 7.62 4.65 -30.75
N ALA A 252 7.78 5.48 -29.73
CA ALA A 252 9.10 6.01 -29.31
C ALA A 252 10.08 4.89 -28.94
N LEU A 253 9.62 3.86 -28.25
CA LEU A 253 10.43 2.70 -27.89
C LEU A 253 10.81 1.86 -29.10
N GLN A 254 9.87 1.62 -30.03
CA GLN A 254 10.11 0.86 -31.25
C GLN A 254 11.12 1.54 -32.16
N HIS A 255 11.00 2.85 -32.36
CA HIS A 255 11.82 3.64 -33.27
C HIS A 255 13.04 4.28 -32.57
N LYS A 256 13.18 4.14 -31.24
CA LYS A 256 14.21 4.82 -30.43
C LYS A 256 14.20 6.33 -30.62
N ASP A 257 13.01 6.89 -30.78
CA ASP A 257 12.75 8.30 -31.05
C ASP A 257 12.52 9.09 -29.77
N ARG A 258 13.42 10.04 -29.50
CA ARG A 258 13.35 10.89 -28.29
C ARG A 258 12.23 11.92 -28.38
N ASP A 259 11.97 12.48 -29.55
CA ASP A 259 10.90 13.48 -29.74
C ASP A 259 9.53 12.86 -29.48
N LEU A 260 9.29 11.67 -30.01
CA LEU A 260 8.05 10.92 -29.71
C LEU A 260 7.96 10.58 -28.21
N ASN A 261 9.08 10.26 -27.56
CA ASN A 261 9.11 10.00 -26.14
C ASN A 261 8.71 11.22 -25.31
N ASP A 262 9.29 12.39 -25.63
CA ASP A 262 8.97 13.63 -24.94
C ASP A 262 7.54 14.07 -25.20
N ARG A 263 7.04 13.93 -26.43
CA ARG A 263 5.66 14.20 -26.81
C ARG A 263 4.66 13.24 -26.14
N SER A 264 5.07 12.02 -25.79
CA SER A 264 4.25 11.08 -25.05
C SER A 264 3.94 11.56 -23.62
N ARG A 265 4.79 12.40 -23.05
CA ARG A 265 4.78 12.90 -21.67
C ARG A 265 4.83 11.80 -20.59
N LEU A 266 5.07 10.55 -20.96
CA LEU A 266 5.26 9.44 -20.02
C LEU A 266 6.44 9.67 -19.07
N PRO A 267 7.57 10.29 -19.50
CA PRO A 267 8.66 10.61 -18.58
C PRO A 267 8.22 11.45 -17.38
N GLU A 268 7.24 12.34 -17.54
CA GLU A 268 6.70 13.17 -16.44
C GLU A 268 6.00 12.31 -15.39
N VAL A 269 5.20 11.33 -15.82
CA VAL A 269 4.54 10.37 -14.89
C VAL A 269 5.59 9.55 -14.14
N VAL A 270 6.58 9.01 -14.86
CA VAL A 270 7.67 8.21 -14.26
C VAL A 270 8.46 9.05 -13.26
N GLN A 271 8.76 10.31 -13.60
CA GLN A 271 9.44 11.25 -12.70
C GLN A 271 8.60 11.49 -11.45
N HIS A 272 7.31 11.83 -11.59
CA HIS A 272 6.42 12.07 -10.46
C HIS A 272 6.36 10.86 -9.52
N LEU A 273 6.18 9.65 -10.06
CA LEU A 273 6.18 8.44 -9.24
C LEU A 273 7.52 8.23 -8.51
N SER A 274 8.63 8.50 -9.17
CA SER A 274 9.95 8.35 -8.56
C SER A 274 10.22 9.38 -7.47
N THR A 275 9.87 10.67 -7.68
CA THR A 275 10.21 11.79 -6.78
C THR A 275 9.20 11.96 -5.66
N ASP A 276 7.91 11.80 -5.94
CA ASP A 276 6.85 12.19 -5.01
C ASP A 276 6.21 10.99 -4.30
N VAL A 277 6.43 9.77 -4.82
CA VAL A 277 5.93 8.54 -4.19
C VAL A 277 7.07 7.67 -3.66
N VAL A 278 7.98 7.22 -4.54
CA VAL A 278 9.02 6.25 -4.17
C VAL A 278 10.07 6.86 -3.24
N ALA A 279 10.58 8.05 -3.56
CA ALA A 279 11.65 8.67 -2.77
C ALA A 279 11.21 9.01 -1.33
N PRO A 280 10.02 9.61 -1.07
CA PRO A 280 9.53 9.85 0.29
C PRO A 280 9.25 8.56 1.06
N ALA A 281 8.67 7.53 0.44
CA ALA A 281 8.43 6.24 1.06
C ALA A 281 9.75 5.58 1.49
N LYS A 282 10.76 5.59 0.61
CA LYS A 282 12.10 5.08 0.88
C LYS A 282 12.82 5.87 1.99
N ALA A 283 12.72 7.21 1.96
CA ALA A 283 13.29 8.07 3.00
C ALA A 283 12.67 7.78 4.37
N THR A 284 11.35 7.58 4.41
CA THR A 284 10.62 7.24 5.65
C THR A 284 11.03 5.87 6.17
N ALA A 285 11.11 4.84 5.30
CA ALA A 285 11.59 3.51 5.67
C ALA A 285 13.02 3.54 6.19
N THR A 286 13.91 4.30 5.54
CA THR A 286 15.30 4.47 5.96
C THR A 286 15.37 5.13 7.35
N ARG A 287 14.65 6.25 7.53
CA ARG A 287 14.63 6.97 8.83
C ARG A 287 14.16 6.05 9.97
N ARG A 288 13.09 5.29 9.74
CA ARG A 288 12.57 4.32 10.73
C ARG A 288 13.59 3.23 11.05
N SER A 289 14.19 2.60 10.04
CA SER A 289 15.17 1.54 10.26
C SER A 289 16.42 2.03 10.97
N VAL A 290 16.88 3.25 10.67
CA VAL A 290 18.02 3.89 11.36
C VAL A 290 17.64 4.22 12.80
N SER A 291 16.47 4.81 13.07
CA SER A 291 15.98 5.11 14.41
C SER A 291 15.87 3.84 15.26
N ASP A 292 15.24 2.78 14.74
CA ASP A 292 15.14 1.47 15.41
C ASP A 292 16.55 0.91 15.78
N THR A 293 17.50 1.04 14.85
CA THR A 293 18.88 0.56 15.05
C THR A 293 19.62 1.38 16.10
N LEU A 294 19.47 2.71 16.08
CA LEU A 294 20.05 3.59 17.08
C LEU A 294 19.50 3.32 18.50
N ALA A 295 18.20 3.06 18.60
CA ALA A 295 17.59 2.67 19.87
C ALA A 295 18.17 1.35 20.39
N VAL A 296 18.39 0.36 19.53
CA VAL A 296 19.04 -0.90 19.87
C VAL A 296 20.49 -0.66 20.35
N ILE A 297 21.26 0.17 19.62
CA ILE A 297 22.63 0.52 20.02
C ILE A 297 22.63 1.21 21.38
N GLY A 298 21.71 2.15 21.62
CA GLY A 298 21.56 2.83 22.91
C GLY A 298 21.33 1.84 24.06
N GLN A 299 20.45 0.85 23.86
CA GLN A 299 20.22 -0.22 24.85
C GLN A 299 21.49 -1.01 25.18
N VAL A 300 22.27 -1.38 24.16
CA VAL A 300 23.50 -2.14 24.36
C VAL A 300 24.56 -1.31 25.09
N VAL A 301 24.74 -0.06 24.63
CA VAL A 301 25.70 0.87 25.27
C VAL A 301 25.34 1.12 26.74
N ALA A 302 24.06 1.32 27.06
CA ALA A 302 23.60 1.49 28.42
C ALA A 302 23.88 0.22 29.28
N GLY A 303 23.58 -0.97 28.71
CA GLY A 303 23.85 -2.25 29.39
C GLY A 303 25.34 -2.47 29.66
N LEU A 304 26.19 -2.28 28.65
CA LEU A 304 27.66 -2.43 28.80
C LEU A 304 28.25 -1.37 29.74
N SER A 305 27.70 -0.15 29.76
CA SER A 305 28.13 0.90 30.67
C SER A 305 27.77 0.57 32.13
N ALA A 306 26.58 0.02 32.35
CA ALA A 306 26.17 -0.46 33.68
C ALA A 306 27.07 -1.62 34.17
N GLU A 307 27.32 -2.59 33.28
CA GLU A 307 28.22 -3.73 33.59
C GLU A 307 29.65 -3.26 33.91
N LYS A 308 30.19 -2.33 33.09
CA LYS A 308 31.49 -1.71 33.38
C LYS A 308 31.53 -1.02 34.73
N THR A 309 30.46 -0.28 35.09
CA THR A 309 30.38 0.40 36.39
C THR A 309 30.33 -0.60 37.56
N MET A 310 29.58 -1.69 37.41
CA MET A 310 29.51 -2.77 38.41
C MET A 310 30.86 -3.46 38.61
N LEU A 311 31.60 -3.70 37.53
CA LEU A 311 32.93 -4.32 37.61
C LEU A 311 34.00 -3.38 38.22
N ALA A 312 33.81 -2.07 38.09
CA ALA A 312 34.75 -1.07 38.58
C ALA A 312 34.58 -0.78 40.08
N ASP A 313 33.40 -1.00 40.69
CA ASP A 313 33.12 -0.68 42.09
C ASP A 313 32.21 -1.74 42.74
N ALA A 314 32.82 -2.69 43.38
CA ALA A 314 32.11 -3.78 44.04
C ALA A 314 31.16 -3.32 45.18
N SER A 315 31.39 -2.13 45.78
CA SER A 315 30.51 -1.58 46.82
C SER A 315 29.17 -1.11 46.31
N ARG A 316 29.07 -0.74 45.06
CA ARG A 316 27.81 -0.34 44.37
C ARG A 316 27.04 -1.48 43.74
N THR A 317 27.60 -2.66 43.75
CA THR A 317 27.01 -3.84 43.10
C THR A 317 25.64 -4.18 43.67
N ALA A 318 25.46 -4.08 44.98
CA ALA A 318 24.18 -4.38 45.64
C ALA A 318 23.07 -3.39 45.31
N GLU A 319 23.39 -2.08 45.27
CA GLU A 319 22.41 -1.04 44.87
C GLU A 319 22.03 -1.17 43.40
N SER A 320 23.01 -1.46 42.55
CA SER A 320 22.78 -1.65 41.11
C SER A 320 21.96 -2.91 40.80
N ILE A 321 22.20 -4.00 41.55
CA ILE A 321 21.38 -5.23 41.45
C ILE A 321 19.93 -4.95 41.89
N ALA A 322 19.73 -4.20 42.97
CA ALA A 322 18.41 -3.81 43.45
C ALA A 322 17.67 -2.96 42.40
N ALA A 323 18.35 -1.97 41.81
CA ALA A 323 17.80 -1.13 40.75
C ALA A 323 17.44 -1.92 39.46
N LEU A 324 18.30 -2.87 39.06
CA LEU A 324 18.04 -3.75 37.93
C LEU A 324 16.86 -4.70 38.16
N ASN A 325 16.76 -5.27 39.38
CA ASN A 325 15.63 -6.12 39.74
C ASN A 325 14.32 -5.31 39.74
N GLN A 326 14.34 -4.10 40.26
CA GLN A 326 13.17 -3.21 40.21
C GLN A 326 12.79 -2.82 38.77
N ALA A 327 13.77 -2.54 37.89
CA ALA A 327 13.52 -2.28 36.48
C ALA A 327 12.99 -3.52 35.77
N LYS A 328 13.51 -4.71 36.11
CA LYS A 328 13.02 -5.99 35.58
C LYS A 328 11.56 -6.24 35.96
N GLU A 329 11.21 -6.07 37.23
CA GLU A 329 9.84 -6.22 37.73
C GLU A 329 8.88 -5.26 37.05
N ARG A 330 9.28 -3.99 36.82
CA ARG A 330 8.50 -3.01 36.05
C ARG A 330 8.28 -3.47 34.61
N LEU A 331 9.33 -3.96 33.93
CA LEU A 331 9.24 -4.47 32.58
C LEU A 331 8.38 -5.74 32.48
N GLU A 332 8.46 -6.64 33.47
CA GLU A 332 7.61 -7.83 33.53
C GLU A 332 6.14 -7.45 33.71
N HIS A 333 5.86 -6.45 34.55
CA HIS A 333 4.52 -5.92 34.77
C HIS A 333 3.97 -5.29 33.45
N LEU A 334 4.82 -4.56 32.71
CA LEU A 334 4.45 -3.96 31.42
C LEU A 334 4.29 -4.98 30.28
N ARG A 335 4.92 -6.15 30.38
CA ARG A 335 4.78 -7.26 29.42
C ARG A 335 3.58 -8.15 29.71
N GLY A 336 3.04 -8.09 30.91
CA GLY A 336 1.95 -8.96 31.33
C GLY A 336 0.64 -8.67 30.61
N PRO A 337 -0.27 -9.67 30.50
CA PRO A 337 -1.61 -9.45 29.91
C PRO A 337 -2.46 -8.47 30.71
N GLY A 338 -2.10 -8.21 31.97
CA GLY A 338 -2.74 -7.22 32.85
C GLY A 338 -2.14 -5.81 32.78
N ALA A 339 -1.17 -5.56 31.92
CA ALA A 339 -0.62 -4.23 31.73
C ALA A 339 -1.72 -3.26 31.24
N LYS A 340 -1.78 -2.06 31.82
CA LYS A 340 -2.81 -1.06 31.53
C LYS A 340 -2.93 -0.77 30.04
N TRP A 341 -1.79 -0.65 29.35
CA TRP A 341 -1.77 -0.39 27.89
C TRP A 341 -2.35 -1.56 27.10
N ASN A 342 -2.15 -2.82 27.55
CA ASN A 342 -2.65 -4.00 26.84
C ASN A 342 -4.18 -4.12 27.01
N VAL A 343 -4.68 -3.83 28.20
CA VAL A 343 -6.12 -3.75 28.48
C VAL A 343 -6.74 -2.62 27.66
N LEU A 344 -6.12 -1.42 27.66
CA LEU A 344 -6.59 -0.28 26.87
C LEU A 344 -6.69 -0.63 25.37
N VAL A 345 -5.64 -1.22 24.80
CA VAL A 345 -5.65 -1.65 23.39
C VAL A 345 -6.74 -2.68 23.14
N GLY A 346 -6.89 -3.66 24.03
CA GLY A 346 -7.94 -4.69 23.94
C GLY A 346 -9.33 -4.08 23.91
N ASP A 347 -9.63 -3.19 24.85
CA ASP A 347 -10.93 -2.51 24.94
C ASP A 347 -11.19 -1.63 23.73
N ARG A 348 -10.22 -0.83 23.29
CA ARG A 348 -10.37 0.06 22.12
C ARG A 348 -10.53 -0.71 20.80
N VAL A 349 -9.81 -1.82 20.63
CA VAL A 349 -9.98 -2.69 19.46
C VAL A 349 -11.38 -3.33 19.46
N ALA A 350 -11.86 -3.74 20.62
CA ALA A 350 -13.24 -4.26 20.76
C ALA A 350 -14.28 -3.19 20.44
N ASP A 351 -14.11 -1.95 20.93
CA ASP A 351 -15.00 -0.82 20.66
C ASP A 351 -15.03 -0.48 19.16
N LEU A 352 -13.85 -0.42 18.50
CA LEU A 352 -13.75 -0.19 17.06
C LEU A 352 -14.44 -1.30 16.26
N SER A 353 -14.21 -2.56 16.62
CA SER A 353 -14.85 -3.70 15.97
C SER A 353 -16.38 -3.66 16.13
N ASN A 354 -16.86 -3.32 17.33
CA ASN A 354 -18.29 -3.18 17.60
C ASN A 354 -18.92 -2.03 16.80
N ASN A 355 -18.24 -0.89 16.70
CA ASN A 355 -18.71 0.25 15.92
C ASN A 355 -18.83 -0.10 14.45
N VAL A 356 -17.80 -0.71 13.85
CA VAL A 356 -17.83 -1.16 12.45
C VAL A 356 -18.98 -2.15 12.21
N ASN A 357 -19.14 -3.16 13.08
CA ASN A 357 -20.23 -4.12 12.99
C ASN A 357 -21.61 -3.46 13.10
N TYR A 358 -21.75 -2.45 13.97
CA TYR A 358 -22.99 -1.69 14.11
C TYR A 358 -23.33 -0.92 12.83
N GLN A 359 -22.33 -0.24 12.24
CA GLN A 359 -22.49 0.51 10.99
C GLN A 359 -22.90 -0.41 9.83
N PHE A 360 -22.24 -1.57 9.66
CA PHE A 360 -22.59 -2.54 8.63
C PHE A 360 -24.02 -3.09 8.81
N ARG A 361 -24.43 -3.40 10.05
CA ARG A 361 -25.80 -3.82 10.32
C ARG A 361 -26.82 -2.73 10.05
N ALA A 362 -26.49 -1.46 10.34
CA ALA A 362 -27.35 -0.32 10.05
C ALA A 362 -27.51 -0.13 8.54
N THR A 363 -26.41 -0.19 7.80
CA THR A 363 -26.39 -0.10 6.33
C THR A 363 -27.19 -1.25 5.70
N SER A 364 -26.98 -2.50 6.15
CA SER A 364 -27.72 -3.66 5.67
C SER A 364 -29.23 -3.50 5.87
N ARG A 365 -29.68 -3.06 7.06
CA ARG A 365 -31.11 -2.78 7.32
C ARG A 365 -31.65 -1.67 6.42
N ASN A 366 -30.87 -0.62 6.17
CA ASN A 366 -31.26 0.48 5.29
C ASN A 366 -31.43 0.01 3.85
N ILE A 367 -30.48 -0.78 3.35
CA ILE A 367 -30.56 -1.40 2.02
C ILE A 367 -31.79 -2.28 1.91
N SER A 368 -32.03 -3.18 2.89
CA SER A 368 -33.20 -4.07 2.88
C SER A 368 -34.52 -3.30 2.80
N ARG A 369 -34.67 -2.27 3.65
CA ARG A 369 -35.87 -1.44 3.66
C ARG A 369 -36.11 -0.75 2.32
N MET A 370 -35.04 -0.18 1.73
CA MET A 370 -35.15 0.50 0.45
C MET A 370 -35.42 -0.45 -0.71
N MET A 371 -34.86 -1.68 -0.66
CA MET A 371 -35.18 -2.71 -1.64
C MET A 371 -36.67 -3.07 -1.58
N ASP A 372 -37.22 -3.30 -0.39
CA ASP A 372 -38.64 -3.61 -0.22
C ASP A 372 -39.52 -2.49 -0.84
N GLU A 373 -39.20 -1.21 -0.53
CA GLU A 373 -39.95 -0.06 -1.05
C GLU A 373 -39.86 0.09 -2.58
N ARG A 374 -38.66 -0.15 -3.17
CA ARG A 374 -38.43 0.04 -4.62
C ARG A 374 -38.86 -1.17 -5.45
N ILE A 375 -38.67 -2.40 -4.97
CA ILE A 375 -39.09 -3.60 -5.71
C ILE A 375 -40.59 -3.58 -6.02
N GLU A 376 -41.43 -3.08 -5.09
CA GLU A 376 -42.88 -2.94 -5.34
C GLU A 376 -43.22 -1.93 -6.45
N LEU A 377 -42.29 -0.97 -6.76
CA LEU A 377 -42.50 0.07 -7.74
C LEU A 377 -41.91 -0.26 -9.11
N LEU A 378 -40.99 -1.25 -9.19
CA LEU A 378 -40.28 -1.62 -10.42
C LEU A 378 -41.22 -2.21 -11.48
N LYS A 379 -41.26 -1.54 -12.65
CA LYS A 379 -42.11 -1.98 -13.78
C LYS A 379 -41.33 -2.35 -15.05
N LYS A 380 -40.01 -2.04 -15.12
CA LYS A 380 -39.16 -2.24 -16.32
C LYS A 380 -37.76 -2.67 -15.98
N GLY A 381 -37.07 -3.39 -16.89
CA GLY A 381 -35.72 -3.93 -16.70
C GLY A 381 -34.63 -2.90 -16.44
N ASP A 382 -34.71 -1.71 -17.05
CA ASP A 382 -33.69 -0.65 -16.90
C ASP A 382 -33.61 -0.07 -15.46
N GLU A 383 -34.71 -0.17 -14.70
CA GLU A 383 -34.79 0.28 -13.31
C GLU A 383 -34.00 -0.65 -12.35
N TRP A 384 -33.78 -1.92 -12.71
CA TRP A 384 -32.96 -2.87 -11.94
C TRP A 384 -31.48 -2.50 -11.95
N ASP A 385 -30.97 -2.02 -13.09
CA ASP A 385 -29.57 -1.59 -13.19
C ASP A 385 -29.31 -0.32 -12.36
N GLU A 386 -30.28 0.57 -12.27
CA GLU A 386 -30.21 1.76 -11.42
C GLU A 386 -30.23 1.39 -9.92
N LEU A 387 -31.10 0.46 -9.53
CA LEU A 387 -31.17 -0.04 -8.15
C LEU A 387 -29.88 -0.76 -7.76
N THR A 388 -29.35 -1.59 -8.64
CA THR A 388 -28.09 -2.31 -8.41
C THR A 388 -26.94 -1.32 -8.22
N ARG A 389 -26.82 -0.31 -9.09
CA ARG A 389 -25.79 0.76 -8.95
C ARG A 389 -25.93 1.52 -7.64
N TYR A 390 -27.15 1.84 -7.24
CA TYR A 390 -27.39 2.52 -5.98
C TYR A 390 -26.96 1.68 -4.76
N ILE A 391 -27.33 0.40 -4.69
CA ILE A 391 -26.94 -0.52 -3.60
C ILE A 391 -25.41 -0.61 -3.52
N GLN A 392 -24.75 -0.76 -4.66
CA GLN A 392 -23.31 -0.83 -4.75
C GLN A 392 -22.64 0.44 -4.24
N THR A 393 -23.20 1.62 -4.53
CA THR A 393 -22.70 2.91 -4.02
C THR A 393 -22.85 2.96 -2.49
N VAL A 394 -24.01 2.59 -1.95
CA VAL A 394 -24.24 2.60 -0.49
C VAL A 394 -23.30 1.63 0.25
N VAL A 395 -23.05 0.45 -0.32
CA VAL A 395 -22.09 -0.51 0.24
C VAL A 395 -20.67 0.04 0.18
N ALA A 396 -20.27 0.63 -0.96
CA ALA A 396 -18.96 1.27 -1.11
C ALA A 396 -18.74 2.39 -0.09
N ASP A 397 -19.76 3.22 0.12
CA ASP A 397 -19.73 4.30 1.10
C ASP A 397 -19.56 3.76 2.53
N ALA A 398 -20.30 2.71 2.88
CA ALA A 398 -20.20 2.09 4.20
C ALA A 398 -18.82 1.46 4.44
N VAL A 399 -18.25 0.81 3.43
CA VAL A 399 -16.89 0.24 3.52
C VAL A 399 -15.85 1.35 3.66
N THR A 400 -15.95 2.40 2.85
CA THR A 400 -15.02 3.55 2.91
C THR A 400 -15.08 4.23 4.27
N GLN A 401 -16.30 4.50 4.79
CA GLN A 401 -16.46 5.12 6.10
C GLN A 401 -15.88 4.24 7.22
N ALA A 402 -16.12 2.93 7.17
CA ALA A 402 -15.55 1.99 8.13
C ALA A 402 -14.01 2.01 8.13
N PHE A 403 -13.37 2.14 6.95
CA PHE A 403 -11.91 2.28 6.87
C PHE A 403 -11.42 3.60 7.46
N VAL A 404 -12.09 4.71 7.16
CA VAL A 404 -11.74 6.02 7.74
C VAL A 404 -11.85 5.97 9.27
N ASP A 405 -12.93 5.41 9.80
CA ASP A 405 -13.16 5.28 11.24
C ASP A 405 -12.09 4.37 11.89
N LEU A 406 -11.72 3.27 11.25
CA LEU A 406 -10.66 2.36 11.73
C LEU A 406 -9.28 3.07 11.75
N GLU A 407 -8.95 3.85 10.72
CA GLU A 407 -7.69 4.60 10.67
C GLU A 407 -7.64 5.70 11.75
N GLN A 408 -8.72 6.45 11.91
CA GLN A 408 -8.83 7.45 12.96
C GLN A 408 -8.77 6.81 14.34
N GLY A 409 -9.50 5.72 14.55
CA GLY A 409 -9.48 4.95 15.79
C GLY A 409 -8.10 4.39 16.10
N ARG A 410 -7.39 3.83 15.11
CA ARG A 410 -6.02 3.36 15.28
C ARG A 410 -5.08 4.47 15.75
N ASN A 411 -5.20 5.66 15.16
CA ASN A 411 -4.36 6.81 15.54
C ASN A 411 -4.68 7.28 16.97
N ALA A 412 -5.97 7.35 17.34
CA ALA A 412 -6.40 7.68 18.69
C ALA A 412 -5.88 6.68 19.73
N VAL A 413 -6.01 5.37 19.48
CA VAL A 413 -5.46 4.32 20.34
C VAL A 413 -3.96 4.48 20.51
N ARG A 414 -3.23 4.80 19.44
CA ARG A 414 -1.78 5.03 19.51
C ARG A 414 -1.44 6.21 20.42
N GLU A 415 -2.16 7.32 20.30
CA GLU A 415 -1.95 8.52 21.11
C GLU A 415 -2.22 8.21 22.59
N GLU A 416 -3.34 7.55 22.91
CA GLU A 416 -3.68 7.14 24.26
C GLU A 416 -2.63 6.19 24.87
N VAL A 417 -2.11 5.24 24.09
CA VAL A 417 -1.05 4.31 24.54
C VAL A 417 0.26 5.06 24.80
N VAL A 418 0.64 6.00 23.93
CA VAL A 418 1.85 6.81 24.11
C VAL A 418 1.73 7.66 25.37
N GLU A 419 0.60 8.30 25.60
CA GLU A 419 0.32 9.13 26.78
C GLU A 419 0.41 8.28 28.06
N LEU A 420 -0.23 7.11 28.08
CA LEU A 420 -0.20 6.19 29.22
C LEU A 420 1.20 5.67 29.52
N LEU A 421 2.00 5.41 28.49
CA LEU A 421 3.39 4.95 28.68
C LEU A 421 4.33 6.08 29.13
N GLN A 422 4.05 7.33 28.74
CA GLN A 422 4.75 8.52 29.26
C GLN A 422 4.43 8.77 30.74
N GLU A 423 3.18 8.59 31.16
CA GLU A 423 2.77 8.66 32.58
C GLU A 423 3.50 7.63 33.44
N GLU A 424 3.80 6.45 32.93
CA GLU A 424 4.58 5.39 33.58
C GLU A 424 6.11 5.68 33.55
N HIS A 425 6.52 6.91 33.19
CA HIS A 425 7.94 7.33 33.08
C HIS A 425 8.77 6.51 32.07
N LEU A 426 8.13 6.00 31.06
CA LEU A 426 8.80 5.41 29.90
C LEU A 426 8.95 6.50 28.84
N ASP A 427 10.17 6.99 28.68
CA ASP A 427 10.50 7.96 27.63
C ASP A 427 10.44 7.24 26.28
N ILE A 428 9.26 7.24 25.66
CA ILE A 428 9.04 6.74 24.30
C ILE A 428 9.18 7.95 23.37
N ALA A 429 10.40 8.44 23.28
CA ALA A 429 10.77 9.34 22.22
C ALA A 429 10.54 8.57 20.89
N ASP A 430 9.62 9.05 20.07
CA ASP A 430 9.28 8.51 18.74
C ASP A 430 8.74 7.05 18.71
N ALA A 431 7.62 6.80 19.37
CA ALA A 431 6.75 5.69 19.02
C ALA A 431 6.24 5.92 17.59
N THR A 432 7.11 5.69 16.62
CA THR A 432 6.77 5.69 15.20
C THR A 432 5.64 4.68 14.98
N PRO A 433 4.68 4.98 14.11
CA PRO A 433 3.58 4.07 13.80
C PRO A 433 4.16 2.70 13.52
N ILE A 434 3.58 1.67 14.13
CA ILE A 434 3.81 0.29 13.71
C ILE A 434 3.33 0.28 12.25
N GLY A 435 4.22 0.70 11.36
CA GLY A 435 3.99 0.64 9.93
C GLY A 435 3.79 -0.84 9.64
N SER A 436 2.70 -1.14 8.98
CA SER A 436 2.35 -2.43 8.43
C SER A 436 3.59 -3.18 7.92
N GLY A 437 4.26 -3.94 8.79
CA GLY A 437 5.30 -4.89 8.41
C GLY A 437 4.72 -6.16 7.80
N PHE A 438 3.52 -6.04 7.22
CA PHE A 438 2.89 -7.11 6.48
C PHE A 438 3.49 -7.19 5.07
N ASP A 439 3.81 -8.39 4.65
CA ASP A 439 4.13 -8.68 3.25
C ASP A 439 2.96 -8.19 2.38
N VAL A 440 3.27 -7.56 1.24
CA VAL A 440 2.26 -7.08 0.28
C VAL A 440 1.27 -8.17 -0.09
N SER A 441 1.73 -9.43 -0.12
CA SER A 441 0.89 -10.61 -0.33
C SER A 441 -0.19 -10.80 0.74
N ASP A 442 0.10 -10.48 2.00
CA ASP A 442 -0.86 -10.60 3.11
C ASP A 442 -1.90 -9.47 3.14
N LYS A 443 -1.53 -8.25 2.69
CA LYS A 443 -2.44 -7.10 2.67
C LYS A 443 -3.57 -7.28 1.66
N ILE A 444 -3.26 -7.83 0.49
CA ILE A 444 -4.21 -7.95 -0.62
C ILE A 444 -5.21 -9.07 -0.38
N GLY A 445 -4.77 -10.19 0.20
CA GLY A 445 -5.66 -11.31 0.52
C GLY A 445 -6.70 -11.00 1.59
N ARG A 446 -6.47 -10.01 2.47
CA ARG A 446 -7.42 -9.63 3.55
C ARG A 446 -8.42 -8.54 3.16
N ALA A 447 -8.16 -7.79 2.10
CA ALA A 447 -9.08 -6.76 1.60
C ALA A 447 -10.25 -7.33 0.75
N HIS A 448 -10.23 -8.64 0.47
CA HIS A 448 -11.20 -9.33 -0.37
C HIS A 448 -12.05 -10.39 0.39
N VAL A 449 -11.98 -10.45 1.72
CA VAL A 449 -12.82 -11.35 2.54
C VAL A 449 -14.06 -10.65 3.07
#